data_a4ed37854071b2070c8d84cbcef105dd
#
_entry.id   a4ed37854071b2070c8d84cbcef105dd
#
_cell.length_a   1.000
_cell.length_b   1.000
_cell.length_c   1.000
_cell.angle_alpha   90.00
_cell.angle_beta   90.00
_cell.angle_gamma   90.00
#
_symmetry.space_group_name_H-M   'P 1'
#
loop_
_entity.id
_entity.type
_entity.pdbx_description
1 polymer ?
#
loop_
_entity_poly.entity_id
_entity_poly.type
_entity_poly.pdbx_seq_one_letter_code
_entity_poly.pdbx_strand_id
1 'polypeptide(L)'
;MSNPIRIVVIGAGKLGTFHGQKIRALEEELNLELVGVVDPSESQRVAACRKLQCRGFAELYSGLLDNVDAAVVAAPTPLHRDLGVTLLSRGIHTLMEKPLAISSEQTNALLAASRKSGSILQVGHVERFNPAFTEARKHINQPRYIHSKRASGFTFRSVDVGVTLDLLIHDIDLVLTLVNSPVAQVDAIGQTLVSGHEDVVQARITFENDCVADLEASRVSRVPSRKMEVWSEDSFTEIDFANRVMSCVHPEEQVLCGQFDVNRLDQDDLNYFKENLMDEMLPQMTRSFASVDALELEMRDFVRSIVSGRAPRVTGQAGADAVVVAEKIINSIKRNQRVLHRFAPAPEIFRIEDYRKAV
;
A
#
# COMPACT_ATOMS: atom_id res chain seq x y z
N MET A 1 2.82 -37.55 -2.97
CA MET A 1 2.82 -36.10 -3.25
C MET A 1 1.61 -35.52 -2.56
N SER A 2 1.73 -34.40 -1.88
CA SER A 2 0.57 -33.68 -1.29
C SER A 2 -0.31 -33.16 -2.42
N ASN A 3 -1.63 -33.05 -2.17
CA ASN A 3 -2.52 -32.42 -3.14
C ASN A 3 -2.13 -30.97 -3.37
N PRO A 4 -2.32 -30.41 -4.59
CA PRO A 4 -2.02 -29.01 -4.86
C PRO A 4 -2.95 -28.08 -4.05
N ILE A 5 -2.46 -26.90 -3.71
CA ILE A 5 -3.29 -25.83 -3.15
C ILE A 5 -4.12 -25.25 -4.30
N ARG A 6 -5.43 -25.40 -4.22
CA ARG A 6 -6.40 -24.97 -5.24
C ARG A 6 -6.79 -23.53 -5.00
N ILE A 7 -6.43 -22.64 -5.93
CA ILE A 7 -6.64 -21.21 -5.81
C ILE A 7 -7.63 -20.72 -6.86
N VAL A 8 -8.59 -19.89 -6.43
CA VAL A 8 -9.51 -19.16 -7.32
C VAL A 8 -9.17 -17.65 -7.29
N VAL A 9 -9.29 -17.00 -8.43
CA VAL A 9 -9.16 -15.52 -8.51
C VAL A 9 -10.55 -14.91 -8.67
N ILE A 10 -10.89 -13.94 -7.81
CA ILE A 10 -12.17 -13.24 -7.82
C ILE A 10 -11.93 -11.81 -8.29
N GLY A 11 -12.51 -11.46 -9.45
CA GLY A 11 -12.23 -10.25 -10.21
C GLY A 11 -11.30 -10.55 -11.40
N ALA A 12 -11.82 -10.46 -12.63
CA ALA A 12 -11.08 -10.70 -13.87
C ALA A 12 -10.49 -9.44 -14.50
N GLY A 13 -10.43 -8.35 -13.75
CA GLY A 13 -9.78 -7.10 -14.17
C GLY A 13 -8.27 -7.28 -14.35
N LYS A 14 -7.58 -6.16 -14.64
CA LYS A 14 -6.13 -6.15 -14.88
C LYS A 14 -5.35 -6.80 -13.74
N LEU A 15 -5.68 -6.46 -12.48
CA LEU A 15 -4.95 -6.93 -11.31
C LEU A 15 -5.21 -8.40 -11.03
N GLY A 16 -6.49 -8.84 -11.08
CA GLY A 16 -6.82 -10.25 -10.94
C GLY A 16 -6.18 -11.13 -12.02
N THR A 17 -6.10 -10.62 -13.26
CA THR A 17 -5.37 -11.32 -14.34
C THR A 17 -3.88 -11.43 -14.03
N PHE A 18 -3.25 -10.39 -13.43
CA PHE A 18 -1.85 -10.47 -13.02
C PHE A 18 -1.65 -11.50 -11.90
N HIS A 19 -2.51 -11.53 -10.87
CA HIS A 19 -2.45 -12.57 -9.86
C HIS A 19 -2.60 -13.98 -10.46
N GLY A 20 -3.56 -14.18 -11.38
CA GLY A 20 -3.72 -15.45 -12.08
C GLY A 20 -2.45 -15.87 -12.85
N GLN A 21 -1.75 -14.92 -13.48
CA GLN A 21 -0.46 -15.19 -14.13
C GLN A 21 0.63 -15.62 -13.14
N LYS A 22 0.67 -15.00 -11.93
CA LYS A 22 1.61 -15.40 -10.89
C LYS A 22 1.31 -16.80 -10.36
N ILE A 23 0.04 -17.13 -10.13
CA ILE A 23 -0.35 -18.49 -9.74
C ILE A 23 0.12 -19.49 -10.79
N ARG A 24 -0.16 -19.26 -12.08
CA ARG A 24 0.28 -20.10 -13.18
C ARG A 24 1.79 -20.29 -13.24
N ALA A 25 2.55 -19.21 -13.10
CA ALA A 25 4.01 -19.25 -13.12
C ALA A 25 4.62 -20.07 -11.95
N LEU A 26 3.87 -20.20 -10.86
CA LEU A 26 4.31 -20.86 -9.63
C LEU A 26 3.69 -22.24 -9.40
N GLU A 27 2.83 -22.73 -10.31
CA GLU A 27 2.09 -23.99 -10.14
C GLU A 27 3.01 -25.19 -9.86
N GLU A 28 4.04 -25.38 -10.67
CA GLU A 28 4.96 -26.51 -10.50
C GLU A 28 5.83 -26.36 -9.25
N GLU A 29 6.37 -25.16 -9.03
CA GLU A 29 7.32 -24.90 -7.94
C GLU A 29 6.66 -24.97 -6.56
N LEU A 30 5.46 -24.42 -6.41
CA LEU A 30 4.76 -24.33 -5.15
C LEU A 30 3.60 -25.32 -5.00
N ASN A 31 3.44 -26.23 -5.94
CA ASN A 31 2.35 -27.21 -5.99
C ASN A 31 0.97 -26.53 -5.87
N LEU A 32 0.68 -25.62 -6.82
CA LEU A 32 -0.57 -24.86 -6.91
C LEU A 32 -1.43 -25.36 -8.06
N GLU A 33 -2.72 -25.05 -7.99
CA GLU A 33 -3.67 -25.22 -9.09
C GLU A 33 -4.54 -23.97 -9.21
N LEU A 34 -4.51 -23.30 -10.38
CA LEU A 34 -5.47 -22.24 -10.69
C LEU A 34 -6.80 -22.87 -11.10
N VAL A 35 -7.75 -22.96 -10.18
CA VAL A 35 -9.09 -23.51 -10.42
C VAL A 35 -9.86 -22.71 -11.48
N GLY A 36 -9.71 -21.38 -11.45
CA GLY A 36 -10.35 -20.49 -12.41
C GLY A 36 -10.49 -19.05 -11.93
N VAL A 37 -11.26 -18.29 -12.69
CA VAL A 37 -11.52 -16.87 -12.45
C VAL A 37 -13.02 -16.64 -12.30
N VAL A 38 -13.42 -15.86 -11.29
CA VAL A 38 -14.81 -15.46 -11.06
C VAL A 38 -14.99 -13.99 -11.39
N ASP A 39 -15.90 -13.67 -12.31
CA ASP A 39 -16.26 -12.27 -12.63
C ASP A 39 -17.64 -12.23 -13.29
N PRO A 40 -18.57 -11.35 -12.85
CA PRO A 40 -19.89 -11.22 -13.47
C PRO A 40 -19.82 -10.69 -14.90
N SER A 41 -18.79 -9.89 -15.25
CA SER A 41 -18.58 -9.39 -16.61
C SER A 41 -18.10 -10.50 -17.53
N GLU A 42 -18.93 -10.91 -18.48
CA GLU A 42 -18.58 -11.94 -19.45
C GLU A 42 -17.34 -11.57 -20.27
N SER A 43 -17.25 -10.32 -20.72
CA SER A 43 -16.14 -9.83 -21.55
C SER A 43 -14.80 -9.89 -20.79
N GLN A 44 -14.75 -9.44 -19.52
CA GLN A 44 -13.56 -9.53 -18.69
C GLN A 44 -13.21 -10.99 -18.37
N ARG A 45 -14.20 -11.78 -18.00
CA ARG A 45 -14.04 -13.20 -17.68
C ARG A 45 -13.46 -13.98 -18.87
N VAL A 46 -14.02 -13.84 -20.06
CA VAL A 46 -13.54 -14.51 -21.28
C VAL A 46 -12.12 -14.07 -21.63
N ALA A 47 -11.80 -12.78 -21.53
CA ALA A 47 -10.45 -12.27 -21.81
C ALA A 47 -9.41 -12.84 -20.82
N ALA A 48 -9.74 -12.85 -19.52
CA ALA A 48 -8.86 -13.41 -18.50
C ALA A 48 -8.69 -14.93 -18.67
N CYS A 49 -9.77 -15.69 -18.88
CA CYS A 49 -9.71 -17.14 -19.09
C CYS A 49 -8.88 -17.54 -20.29
N ARG A 50 -8.98 -16.80 -21.40
CA ARG A 50 -8.13 -17.02 -22.59
C ARG A 50 -6.65 -16.83 -22.27
N LYS A 51 -6.32 -15.76 -21.51
CA LYS A 51 -4.94 -15.44 -21.15
C LYS A 51 -4.36 -16.42 -20.15
N LEU A 52 -5.16 -16.88 -19.20
CA LEU A 52 -4.76 -17.75 -18.10
C LEU A 52 -4.96 -19.24 -18.41
N GLN A 53 -5.61 -19.57 -19.51
CA GLN A 53 -5.97 -20.95 -19.88
C GLN A 53 -6.72 -21.69 -18.76
N CYS A 54 -7.71 -21.02 -18.13
CA CYS A 54 -8.46 -21.52 -17.00
C CYS A 54 -9.96 -21.45 -17.21
N ARG A 55 -10.72 -22.05 -16.29
CA ARG A 55 -12.19 -21.95 -16.27
C ARG A 55 -12.65 -20.58 -15.82
N GLY A 56 -13.80 -20.13 -16.31
CA GLY A 56 -14.45 -18.90 -15.90
C GLY A 56 -15.82 -19.17 -15.27
N PHE A 57 -16.10 -18.46 -14.17
CA PHE A 57 -17.36 -18.56 -13.43
C PHE A 57 -18.00 -17.17 -13.35
N ALA A 58 -19.31 -17.08 -13.54
CA ALA A 58 -20.00 -15.79 -13.45
C ALA A 58 -20.18 -15.32 -12.00
N GLU A 59 -20.30 -16.27 -11.06
CA GLU A 59 -20.52 -16.01 -9.65
C GLU A 59 -19.89 -17.08 -8.75
N LEU A 60 -19.78 -16.78 -7.47
CA LEU A 60 -19.38 -17.75 -6.46
C LEU A 60 -20.59 -18.62 -6.10
N TYR A 61 -20.41 -19.94 -6.12
CA TYR A 61 -21.42 -20.90 -5.67
C TYR A 61 -20.77 -22.00 -4.82
N SER A 62 -21.58 -22.69 -4.02
CA SER A 62 -21.09 -23.67 -3.04
C SER A 62 -20.21 -24.75 -3.65
N GLY A 63 -20.62 -25.34 -4.78
CA GLY A 63 -19.83 -26.40 -5.44
C GLY A 63 -18.47 -25.95 -5.98
N LEU A 64 -18.27 -24.66 -6.29
CA LEU A 64 -16.96 -24.11 -6.55
C LEU A 64 -16.16 -24.01 -5.26
N LEU A 65 -16.75 -23.40 -4.22
CA LEU A 65 -16.08 -23.14 -2.95
C LEU A 65 -15.69 -24.41 -2.20
N ASP A 66 -16.39 -25.51 -2.39
CA ASP A 66 -16.06 -26.83 -1.81
C ASP A 66 -14.77 -27.45 -2.44
N ASN A 67 -14.32 -26.88 -3.56
CA ASN A 67 -13.13 -27.33 -4.29
C ASN A 67 -11.99 -26.31 -4.31
N VAL A 68 -11.97 -25.36 -3.35
CA VAL A 68 -10.99 -24.29 -3.28
C VAL A 68 -10.39 -24.22 -1.88
N ASP A 69 -9.08 -24.16 -1.79
CA ASP A 69 -8.33 -24.03 -0.52
C ASP A 69 -7.97 -22.56 -0.23
N ALA A 70 -7.78 -21.77 -1.29
CA ALA A 70 -7.42 -20.36 -1.18
C ALA A 70 -8.05 -19.50 -2.28
N ALA A 71 -8.19 -18.22 -2.02
CA ALA A 71 -8.73 -17.24 -2.96
C ALA A 71 -7.88 -15.97 -3.00
N VAL A 72 -7.77 -15.38 -4.19
CA VAL A 72 -7.29 -14.01 -4.37
C VAL A 72 -8.47 -13.13 -4.74
N VAL A 73 -8.74 -12.10 -3.95
CA VAL A 73 -9.84 -11.17 -4.19
C VAL A 73 -9.26 -9.85 -4.75
N ALA A 74 -9.49 -9.62 -6.03
CA ALA A 74 -9.12 -8.43 -6.78
C ALA A 74 -10.36 -7.75 -7.41
N ALA A 75 -11.48 -7.84 -6.72
CA ALA A 75 -12.75 -7.20 -7.04
C ALA A 75 -12.76 -5.73 -6.59
N PRO A 76 -13.76 -4.90 -6.98
CA PRO A 76 -13.93 -3.56 -6.43
C PRO A 76 -14.06 -3.57 -4.89
N THR A 77 -13.44 -2.58 -4.24
CA THR A 77 -13.35 -2.48 -2.76
C THR A 77 -14.69 -2.63 -2.02
N PRO A 78 -15.83 -2.07 -2.50
CA PRO A 78 -17.09 -2.23 -1.81
C PRO A 78 -17.55 -3.70 -1.63
N LEU A 79 -17.03 -4.62 -2.45
CA LEU A 79 -17.37 -6.05 -2.40
C LEU A 79 -16.44 -6.86 -1.47
N HIS A 80 -15.32 -6.28 -1.01
CA HIS A 80 -14.29 -7.01 -0.26
C HIS A 80 -14.84 -7.64 1.02
N ARG A 81 -15.66 -6.90 1.79
CA ARG A 81 -16.24 -7.41 3.05
C ARG A 81 -17.07 -8.66 2.81
N ASP A 82 -18.01 -8.63 1.88
CA ASP A 82 -18.96 -9.73 1.70
C ASP A 82 -18.30 -10.96 1.07
N LEU A 83 -17.42 -10.74 0.09
CA LEU A 83 -16.60 -11.80 -0.50
C LEU A 83 -15.68 -12.43 0.55
N GLY A 84 -14.93 -11.60 1.28
CA GLY A 84 -13.97 -12.06 2.26
C GLY A 84 -14.62 -12.81 3.44
N VAL A 85 -15.74 -12.30 3.98
CA VAL A 85 -16.47 -12.99 5.05
C VAL A 85 -16.99 -14.34 4.55
N THR A 86 -17.49 -14.41 3.32
CA THR A 86 -17.96 -15.68 2.72
C THR A 86 -16.85 -16.70 2.60
N LEU A 87 -15.68 -16.30 2.10
CA LEU A 87 -14.51 -17.17 1.91
C LEU A 87 -13.92 -17.62 3.25
N LEU A 88 -13.57 -16.66 4.09
CA LEU A 88 -12.95 -16.92 5.38
C LEU A 88 -13.81 -17.78 6.30
N SER A 89 -15.13 -17.54 6.34
CA SER A 89 -16.07 -18.35 7.15
C SER A 89 -16.15 -19.81 6.71
N ARG A 90 -15.76 -20.13 5.48
CA ARG A 90 -15.67 -21.49 4.94
C ARG A 90 -14.30 -22.14 5.12
N GLY A 91 -13.37 -21.47 5.79
CA GLY A 91 -12.00 -21.98 5.96
C GLY A 91 -11.08 -21.71 4.76
N ILE A 92 -11.50 -20.91 3.77
CA ILE A 92 -10.72 -20.60 2.58
C ILE A 92 -9.74 -19.47 2.91
N HIS A 93 -8.43 -19.74 2.78
CA HIS A 93 -7.40 -18.74 2.94
C HIS A 93 -7.56 -17.62 1.91
N THR A 94 -7.39 -16.37 2.28
CA THR A 94 -7.71 -15.25 1.40
C THR A 94 -6.59 -14.22 1.33
N LEU A 95 -6.08 -13.97 0.11
CA LEU A 95 -5.31 -12.78 -0.24
C LEU A 95 -6.29 -11.73 -0.76
N MET A 96 -6.47 -10.66 -0.01
CA MET A 96 -7.38 -9.56 -0.34
C MET A 96 -6.59 -8.36 -0.84
N GLU A 97 -6.94 -7.83 -2.00
CA GLU A 97 -6.33 -6.61 -2.50
C GLU A 97 -6.60 -5.40 -1.59
N LYS A 98 -5.69 -4.42 -1.68
CA LYS A 98 -5.85 -3.16 -0.95
C LYS A 98 -6.89 -2.25 -1.64
N PRO A 99 -7.58 -1.41 -0.85
CA PRO A 99 -7.66 -1.42 0.62
C PRO A 99 -8.43 -2.65 1.09
N LEU A 100 -8.12 -3.15 2.28
CA LEU A 100 -8.78 -4.34 2.83
C LEU A 100 -10.32 -4.22 2.82
N ALA A 101 -10.84 -3.03 3.13
CA ALA A 101 -12.25 -2.65 3.01
C ALA A 101 -12.37 -1.11 2.99
N ILE A 102 -13.61 -0.60 2.87
CA ILE A 102 -13.87 0.85 2.85
C ILE A 102 -13.99 1.47 4.25
N SER A 103 -14.10 0.66 5.30
CA SER A 103 -14.26 1.14 6.69
C SER A 103 -13.68 0.16 7.71
N SER A 104 -13.37 0.68 8.90
CA SER A 104 -12.90 -0.10 10.04
C SER A 104 -13.94 -1.12 10.52
N GLU A 105 -15.23 -0.83 10.43
CA GLU A 105 -16.30 -1.79 10.74
C GLU A 105 -16.21 -3.02 9.82
N GLN A 106 -16.02 -2.80 8.52
CA GLN A 106 -15.90 -3.86 7.54
C GLN A 106 -14.64 -4.69 7.73
N THR A 107 -13.50 -4.05 8.05
CA THR A 107 -12.26 -4.79 8.34
C THR A 107 -12.40 -5.65 9.60
N ASN A 108 -13.09 -5.18 10.63
CA ASN A 108 -13.36 -5.95 11.84
C ASN A 108 -14.18 -7.22 11.55
N ALA A 109 -15.15 -7.16 10.62
CA ALA A 109 -15.90 -8.34 10.19
C ALA A 109 -15.00 -9.39 9.51
N LEU A 110 -14.08 -8.95 8.64
CA LEU A 110 -13.09 -9.80 7.98
C LEU A 110 -12.14 -10.45 8.99
N LEU A 111 -11.61 -9.67 9.93
CA LEU A 111 -10.74 -10.17 10.99
C LEU A 111 -11.44 -11.17 11.90
N ALA A 112 -12.71 -10.93 12.23
CA ALA A 112 -13.53 -11.86 13.02
C ALA A 112 -13.75 -13.19 12.30
N ALA A 113 -14.06 -13.15 10.99
CA ALA A 113 -14.23 -14.34 10.16
C ALA A 113 -12.92 -15.15 10.06
N SER A 114 -11.78 -14.50 9.79
CA SER A 114 -10.45 -15.11 9.73
C SER A 114 -10.08 -15.78 11.07
N ARG A 115 -10.25 -15.06 12.19
CA ARG A 115 -9.95 -15.61 13.54
C ARG A 115 -10.83 -16.81 13.89
N LYS A 116 -12.12 -16.75 13.55
CA LYS A 116 -13.07 -17.83 13.86
C LYS A 116 -12.77 -19.11 13.10
N SER A 117 -12.38 -19.01 11.84
CA SER A 117 -12.07 -20.16 10.98
C SER A 117 -10.62 -20.64 11.08
N GLY A 118 -9.71 -19.83 11.59
CA GLY A 118 -8.25 -20.08 11.53
C GLY A 118 -7.65 -19.84 10.12
N SER A 119 -8.42 -19.26 9.19
CA SER A 119 -7.94 -19.01 7.83
C SER A 119 -6.98 -17.84 7.77
N ILE A 120 -5.93 -17.96 6.96
CA ILE A 120 -5.01 -16.85 6.66
C ILE A 120 -5.78 -15.75 5.92
N LEU A 121 -5.64 -14.53 6.41
CA LEU A 121 -6.02 -13.30 5.70
C LEU A 121 -4.77 -12.47 5.49
N GLN A 122 -4.33 -12.36 4.23
CA GLN A 122 -3.24 -11.50 3.79
C GLN A 122 -3.81 -10.32 3.00
N VAL A 123 -3.16 -9.16 3.10
CA VAL A 123 -3.59 -7.95 2.38
C VAL A 123 -2.56 -7.54 1.33
N GLY A 124 -3.04 -7.12 0.15
CA GLY A 124 -2.26 -6.78 -1.03
C GLY A 124 -1.46 -5.47 -0.92
N HIS A 125 -0.77 -5.21 0.19
CA HIS A 125 0.17 -4.09 0.30
C HIS A 125 1.53 -4.46 -0.29
N VAL A 126 1.55 -4.57 -1.62
CA VAL A 126 2.69 -5.06 -2.42
C VAL A 126 3.98 -4.26 -2.21
N GLU A 127 3.92 -2.98 -1.80
CA GLU A 127 5.11 -2.15 -1.53
C GLU A 127 5.94 -2.69 -0.35
N ARG A 128 5.38 -3.48 0.55
CA ARG A 128 6.16 -4.19 1.58
C ARG A 128 7.14 -5.22 1.02
N PHE A 129 6.95 -5.62 -0.23
CA PHE A 129 7.82 -6.54 -0.97
C PHE A 129 8.79 -5.81 -1.91
N ASN A 130 8.74 -4.47 -1.94
CA ASN A 130 9.69 -3.65 -2.70
C ASN A 130 11.11 -3.83 -2.13
N PRO A 131 12.11 -4.20 -2.94
CA PRO A 131 13.45 -4.50 -2.43
C PRO A 131 14.13 -3.27 -1.80
N ALA A 132 13.87 -2.06 -2.31
CA ALA A 132 14.40 -0.84 -1.73
C ALA A 132 13.85 -0.62 -0.31
N PHE A 133 12.55 -0.83 -0.08
CA PHE A 133 11.94 -0.76 1.25
C PHE A 133 12.46 -1.86 2.18
N THR A 134 12.57 -3.09 1.67
CA THR A 134 13.06 -4.22 2.46
C THR A 134 14.49 -4.00 2.95
N GLU A 135 15.33 -3.39 2.14
CA GLU A 135 16.69 -3.03 2.55
C GLU A 135 16.70 -1.81 3.47
N ALA A 136 16.03 -0.71 3.08
CA ALA A 136 15.97 0.53 3.84
C ALA A 136 15.54 0.30 5.31
N ARG A 137 14.55 -0.58 5.52
CA ARG A 137 14.06 -0.93 6.86
C ARG A 137 15.14 -1.44 7.81
N LYS A 138 16.24 -2.00 7.31
CA LYS A 138 17.35 -2.49 8.13
C LYS A 138 18.21 -1.37 8.71
N HIS A 139 18.13 -0.18 8.10
CA HIS A 139 18.89 1.02 8.44
C HIS A 139 18.05 2.07 9.18
N ILE A 140 16.74 1.84 9.30
CA ILE A 140 15.82 2.75 9.99
C ILE A 140 15.64 2.24 11.42
N ASN A 141 16.13 3.00 12.39
CA ASN A 141 16.00 2.74 13.80
C ASN A 141 15.33 3.93 14.49
N GLN A 142 14.26 3.70 15.24
CA GLN A 142 13.50 4.74 15.96
C GLN A 142 13.24 6.00 15.11
N PRO A 143 12.40 5.91 14.05
CA PRO A 143 12.12 7.04 13.19
C PRO A 143 11.49 8.19 13.99
N ARG A 144 12.00 9.41 13.76
CA ARG A 144 11.53 10.65 14.39
C ARG A 144 10.62 11.46 13.47
N TYR A 145 10.97 11.46 12.18
CA TYR A 145 10.16 12.15 11.18
C TYR A 145 10.17 11.35 9.88
N ILE A 146 9.01 11.24 9.25
CA ILE A 146 8.82 10.59 7.95
C ILE A 146 8.11 11.56 7.01
N HIS A 147 8.65 11.73 5.82
CA HIS A 147 7.96 12.41 4.72
C HIS A 147 7.75 11.43 3.57
N SER A 148 6.52 11.36 3.06
CA SER A 148 6.20 10.51 1.92
C SER A 148 5.38 11.26 0.88
N LYS A 149 5.72 11.03 -0.40
CA LYS A 149 5.01 11.59 -1.54
C LYS A 149 4.68 10.53 -2.57
N ARG A 150 3.36 10.34 -2.81
CA ARG A 150 2.84 9.44 -3.83
C ARG A 150 1.95 10.18 -4.81
N ALA A 151 2.43 10.37 -6.04
CA ALA A 151 1.77 11.18 -7.05
C ALA A 151 1.69 10.46 -8.40
N SER A 152 0.56 10.60 -9.09
CA SER A 152 0.34 10.09 -10.44
C SER A 152 -0.63 10.97 -11.23
N GLY A 153 -0.68 10.78 -12.55
CA GLY A 153 -1.75 11.35 -13.38
C GLY A 153 -3.08 10.61 -13.13
N PHE A 154 -4.18 11.25 -13.53
CA PHE A 154 -5.51 10.66 -13.42
C PHE A 154 -5.71 9.54 -14.44
N THR A 155 -5.99 8.34 -13.98
CA THR A 155 -6.04 7.13 -14.83
C THR A 155 -7.44 6.61 -15.08
N PHE A 156 -8.49 7.28 -14.58
CA PHE A 156 -9.89 6.84 -14.63
C PHE A 156 -10.14 5.46 -13.98
N ARG A 157 -9.25 5.03 -13.08
CA ARG A 157 -9.37 3.82 -12.27
C ARG A 157 -9.66 4.19 -10.83
N SER A 158 -10.18 3.23 -10.06
CA SER A 158 -10.45 3.39 -8.62
C SER A 158 -11.21 4.69 -8.31
N VAL A 159 -12.14 5.07 -9.21
CA VAL A 159 -12.97 6.28 -9.04
C VAL A 159 -14.06 6.10 -7.98
N ASP A 160 -14.26 4.87 -7.54
CA ASP A 160 -15.16 4.43 -6.46
C ASP A 160 -14.65 4.80 -5.06
N VAL A 161 -13.35 5.16 -4.95
CA VAL A 161 -12.72 5.58 -3.69
C VAL A 161 -11.88 6.85 -3.89
N GLY A 162 -11.56 7.54 -2.80
CA GLY A 162 -10.66 8.70 -2.81
C GLY A 162 -9.18 8.30 -2.87
N VAL A 163 -8.32 9.29 -3.14
CA VAL A 163 -6.87 9.09 -3.24
C VAL A 163 -6.27 8.56 -1.92
N THR A 164 -6.93 8.80 -0.79
CA THR A 164 -6.53 8.27 0.51
C THR A 164 -6.54 6.75 0.53
N LEU A 165 -7.62 6.13 0.06
CA LEU A 165 -7.77 4.67 -0.02
C LEU A 165 -7.11 4.05 -1.26
N ASP A 166 -6.94 4.83 -2.34
CA ASP A 166 -6.30 4.31 -3.56
C ASP A 166 -4.77 4.39 -3.49
N LEU A 167 -4.20 5.56 -3.18
CA LEU A 167 -2.75 5.79 -3.21
C LEU A 167 -2.13 5.89 -1.82
N LEU A 168 -2.67 6.77 -0.95
CA LEU A 168 -2.04 7.06 0.34
C LEU A 168 -1.98 5.86 1.26
N ILE A 169 -2.91 4.93 1.13
CA ILE A 169 -2.98 3.73 1.98
C ILE A 169 -1.71 2.86 1.90
N HIS A 170 -0.98 2.89 0.79
CA HIS A 170 0.31 2.23 0.68
C HIS A 170 1.34 2.85 1.64
N ASP A 171 1.40 4.18 1.69
CA ASP A 171 2.36 4.89 2.54
C ASP A 171 1.94 4.85 4.00
N ILE A 172 0.63 4.87 4.30
CA ILE A 172 0.09 4.62 5.64
C ILE A 172 0.57 3.26 6.17
N ASP A 173 0.42 2.20 5.39
CA ASP A 173 0.85 0.85 5.76
C ASP A 173 2.37 0.77 6.02
N LEU A 174 3.17 1.41 5.16
CA LEU A 174 4.63 1.44 5.33
C LEU A 174 5.04 2.20 6.59
N VAL A 175 4.43 3.36 6.83
CA VAL A 175 4.70 4.19 8.02
C VAL A 175 4.33 3.47 9.31
N LEU A 176 3.14 2.85 9.37
CA LEU A 176 2.73 2.04 10.52
C LEU A 176 3.72 0.90 10.81
N THR A 177 4.30 0.31 9.74
CA THR A 177 5.32 -0.74 9.86
C THR A 177 6.65 -0.24 10.38
N LEU A 178 7.06 0.99 10.01
CA LEU A 178 8.33 1.56 10.43
C LEU A 178 8.27 2.10 11.85
N VAL A 179 7.20 2.85 12.18
CA VAL A 179 7.08 3.54 13.47
C VAL A 179 6.71 2.59 14.60
N ASN A 180 5.86 1.59 14.33
CA ASN A 180 5.44 0.58 15.31
C ASN A 180 4.99 1.17 16.66
N SER A 181 4.24 2.26 16.63
CA SER A 181 3.66 2.97 17.79
C SER A 181 2.21 3.33 17.50
N PRO A 182 1.33 3.45 18.53
CA PRO A 182 -0.03 3.88 18.33
C PRO A 182 -0.11 5.31 17.74
N VAL A 183 -1.15 5.54 16.92
CA VAL A 183 -1.44 6.88 16.36
C VAL A 183 -2.16 7.74 17.39
N ALA A 184 -1.50 8.79 17.87
CA ALA A 184 -2.03 9.76 18.81
C ALA A 184 -2.97 10.78 18.15
N GLN A 185 -2.55 11.37 17.01
CA GLN A 185 -3.30 12.42 16.32
C GLN A 185 -3.19 12.31 14.81
N VAL A 186 -4.24 12.74 14.11
CA VAL A 186 -4.28 12.86 12.64
C VAL A 186 -4.91 14.19 12.25
N ASP A 187 -4.17 14.98 11.48
CA ASP A 187 -4.65 16.22 10.85
C ASP A 187 -4.45 16.09 9.33
N ALA A 188 -5.47 16.46 8.57
CA ALA A 188 -5.41 16.32 7.12
C ALA A 188 -6.24 17.37 6.39
N ILE A 189 -5.76 17.76 5.22
CA ILE A 189 -6.48 18.56 4.24
C ILE A 189 -6.58 17.74 2.94
N GLY A 190 -7.65 17.95 2.19
CA GLY A 190 -7.86 17.28 0.91
C GLY A 190 -8.69 18.13 -0.02
N GLN A 191 -8.53 17.88 -1.32
CA GLN A 191 -9.24 18.60 -2.36
C GLN A 191 -9.80 17.63 -3.40
N THR A 192 -11.06 17.84 -3.76
CA THR A 192 -11.75 17.17 -4.85
C THR A 192 -11.63 18.06 -6.09
N LEU A 193 -11.12 17.53 -7.19
CA LEU A 193 -10.87 18.27 -8.44
C LEU A 193 -11.55 17.64 -9.66
N VAL A 194 -11.47 16.32 -9.81
CA VAL A 194 -11.90 15.61 -11.01
C VAL A 194 -12.92 14.51 -10.69
N SER A 195 -12.78 13.85 -9.54
CA SER A 195 -13.66 12.76 -9.12
C SER A 195 -14.73 13.21 -8.12
N GLY A 196 -15.55 12.28 -7.65
CA GLY A 196 -16.50 12.53 -6.55
C GLY A 196 -15.88 12.45 -5.15
N HIS A 197 -14.57 12.18 -5.05
CA HIS A 197 -13.81 12.00 -3.82
C HIS A 197 -12.58 12.92 -3.82
N GLU A 198 -11.80 12.94 -2.74
CA GLU A 198 -10.54 13.67 -2.72
C GLU A 198 -9.54 13.11 -3.75
N ASP A 199 -8.98 14.00 -4.58
CA ASP A 199 -7.98 13.70 -5.60
C ASP A 199 -6.57 14.08 -5.16
N VAL A 200 -6.48 14.95 -4.16
CA VAL A 200 -5.24 15.37 -3.49
C VAL A 200 -5.47 15.33 -2.00
N VAL A 201 -4.49 14.83 -1.26
CA VAL A 201 -4.50 14.82 0.20
C VAL A 201 -3.11 15.11 0.76
N GLN A 202 -3.08 15.86 1.83
CA GLN A 202 -1.94 16.04 2.71
C GLN A 202 -2.38 15.69 4.12
N ALA A 203 -1.65 14.81 4.79
CA ALA A 203 -1.96 14.33 6.12
C ALA A 203 -0.73 14.33 7.01
N ARG A 204 -0.89 14.84 8.24
CA ARG A 204 0.08 14.70 9.31
C ARG A 204 -0.44 13.70 10.32
N ILE A 205 0.39 12.71 10.64
CA ILE A 205 0.13 11.68 11.63
C ILE A 205 1.17 11.84 12.74
N THR A 206 0.72 12.04 13.98
CA THR A 206 1.58 12.06 15.16
C THR A 206 1.36 10.77 15.94
N PHE A 207 2.45 10.12 16.34
CA PHE A 207 2.46 8.88 17.08
C PHE A 207 2.73 9.11 18.57
N GLU A 208 2.39 8.13 19.42
CA GLU A 208 2.60 8.24 20.88
C GLU A 208 4.08 8.24 21.28
N ASN A 209 4.99 7.79 20.40
CA ASN A 209 6.44 7.88 20.59
C ASN A 209 7.05 9.17 20.01
N ASP A 210 6.24 10.21 19.81
CA ASP A 210 6.61 11.51 19.26
C ASP A 210 7.08 11.50 17.79
N CYS A 211 7.07 10.36 17.10
CA CYS A 211 7.31 10.33 15.66
C CYS A 211 6.20 11.08 14.93
N VAL A 212 6.57 11.84 13.90
CA VAL A 212 5.64 12.55 13.03
C VAL A 212 5.81 12.05 11.60
N ALA A 213 4.70 11.76 10.91
CA ALA A 213 4.70 11.44 9.50
C ALA A 213 3.85 12.42 8.70
N ASP A 214 4.46 13.08 7.72
CA ASP A 214 3.79 13.93 6.74
C ASP A 214 3.63 13.17 5.42
N LEU A 215 2.40 12.89 5.02
CA LEU A 215 2.07 12.09 3.86
C LEU A 215 1.34 12.93 2.82
N GLU A 216 1.79 12.86 1.57
CA GLU A 216 1.17 13.53 0.42
C GLU A 216 0.76 12.47 -0.62
N ALA A 217 -0.51 12.50 -1.06
CA ALA A 217 -0.93 11.76 -2.24
C ALA A 217 -1.72 12.64 -3.22
N SER A 218 -1.48 12.41 -4.51
CA SER A 218 -2.18 13.09 -5.60
C SER A 218 -2.37 12.14 -6.77
N ARG A 219 -3.59 12.08 -7.30
CA ARG A 219 -3.88 11.38 -8.57
C ARG A 219 -4.12 12.32 -9.75
N VAL A 220 -3.77 13.61 -9.58
CA VAL A 220 -3.89 14.66 -10.60
C VAL A 220 -2.55 15.38 -10.82
N SER A 221 -1.45 14.76 -10.49
CA SER A 221 -0.11 15.30 -10.70
C SER A 221 0.42 15.01 -12.09
N ARG A 222 1.05 16.00 -12.72
CA ARG A 222 1.77 15.81 -14.00
C ARG A 222 3.10 15.08 -13.81
N VAL A 223 3.70 15.17 -12.63
CA VAL A 223 4.98 14.55 -12.32
C VAL A 223 4.73 13.37 -11.37
N PRO A 224 4.93 12.11 -11.84
CA PRO A 224 4.83 10.96 -10.97
C PRO A 224 5.89 10.98 -9.87
N SER A 225 5.51 10.56 -8.67
CA SER A 225 6.44 10.38 -7.55
C SER A 225 6.02 9.18 -6.70
N ARG A 226 6.98 8.43 -6.19
CA ARG A 226 6.78 7.40 -5.17
C ARG A 226 8.03 7.38 -4.29
N LYS A 227 8.11 8.30 -3.35
CA LYS A 227 9.28 8.49 -2.51
C LYS A 227 8.92 8.57 -1.04
N MET A 228 9.84 8.13 -0.20
CA MET A 228 9.75 8.26 1.26
C MET A 228 11.12 8.64 1.80
N GLU A 229 11.14 9.57 2.72
CA GLU A 229 12.30 10.06 3.46
C GLU A 229 12.06 9.80 4.94
N VAL A 230 13.05 9.25 5.62
CA VAL A 230 12.95 8.87 7.03
C VAL A 230 14.15 9.42 7.79
N TRP A 231 13.88 10.27 8.76
CA TRP A 231 14.87 10.76 9.73
C TRP A 231 14.74 9.91 10.99
N SER A 232 15.80 9.21 11.31
CA SER A 232 15.94 8.39 12.52
C SER A 232 16.88 9.09 13.51
N GLU A 233 17.08 8.49 14.68
CA GLU A 233 18.05 9.04 15.66
C GLU A 233 19.49 9.01 15.15
N ASP A 234 19.82 8.02 14.32
CA ASP A 234 21.18 7.68 13.90
C ASP A 234 21.36 7.64 12.38
N SER A 235 20.33 7.99 11.60
CA SER A 235 20.38 7.89 10.16
C SER A 235 19.35 8.75 9.46
N PHE A 236 19.62 9.05 8.20
CA PHE A 236 18.68 9.60 7.25
C PHE A 236 18.56 8.64 6.05
N THR A 237 17.37 8.15 5.78
CA THR A 237 17.13 7.17 4.72
C THR A 237 16.13 7.72 3.70
N GLU A 238 16.47 7.64 2.42
CA GLU A 238 15.61 8.00 1.29
C GLU A 238 15.29 6.73 0.49
N ILE A 239 14.01 6.57 0.08
CA ILE A 239 13.52 5.43 -0.71
C ILE A 239 12.81 5.94 -1.94
N ASP A 240 13.27 5.58 -3.13
CA ASP A 240 12.58 5.72 -4.40
C ASP A 240 11.98 4.37 -4.79
N PHE A 241 10.68 4.21 -4.56
CA PHE A 241 9.96 2.96 -4.84
C PHE A 241 9.83 2.67 -6.34
N ALA A 242 9.75 3.72 -7.17
CA ALA A 242 9.60 3.57 -8.60
C ALA A 242 10.88 3.06 -9.25
N ASN A 243 12.02 3.62 -8.85
CA ASN A 243 13.33 3.25 -9.35
C ASN A 243 14.00 2.11 -8.57
N ARG A 244 13.41 1.72 -7.43
CA ARG A 244 13.94 0.69 -6.53
C ARG A 244 15.35 1.05 -6.06
N VAL A 245 15.51 2.30 -5.63
CA VAL A 245 16.75 2.82 -5.08
C VAL A 245 16.51 3.21 -3.63
N MET A 246 17.45 2.92 -2.76
CA MET A 246 17.53 3.48 -1.44
C MET A 246 18.89 4.14 -1.23
N SER A 247 18.92 5.25 -0.52
CA SER A 247 20.14 5.83 0.02
C SER A 247 19.99 6.02 1.53
N CYS A 248 21.10 5.86 2.23
CA CYS A 248 21.14 6.04 3.66
C CYS A 248 22.42 6.79 4.04
N VAL A 249 22.26 7.85 4.81
CA VAL A 249 23.35 8.57 5.47
C VAL A 249 23.42 8.08 6.91
N HIS A 250 24.58 7.61 7.32
CA HIS A 250 24.91 7.30 8.71
C HIS A 250 25.95 8.31 9.20
N PRO A 251 25.56 9.33 10.00
CA PRO A 251 26.51 10.26 10.56
C PRO A 251 27.57 9.53 11.39
N GLU A 252 28.82 10.00 11.31
CA GLU A 252 29.91 9.49 12.12
C GLU A 252 29.64 9.66 13.63
N GLU A 253 30.22 8.80 14.46
CA GLU A 253 30.00 8.79 15.91
C GLU A 253 30.25 10.15 16.56
N GLN A 254 31.25 10.88 16.06
CA GLN A 254 31.58 12.23 16.54
C GLN A 254 30.43 13.24 16.35
N VAL A 255 29.64 13.09 15.27
CA VAL A 255 28.45 13.90 15.00
C VAL A 255 27.31 13.47 15.92
N LEU A 256 27.04 12.17 16.02
CA LEU A 256 25.94 11.62 16.82
C LEU A 256 26.11 11.89 18.32
N CYS A 257 27.33 11.86 18.85
CA CYS A 257 27.59 12.16 20.26
C CYS A 257 27.88 13.64 20.55
N GLY A 258 27.75 14.53 19.54
CA GLY A 258 27.93 15.98 19.70
C GLY A 258 29.36 16.43 19.94
N GLN A 259 30.34 15.60 19.60
CA GLN A 259 31.78 15.97 19.66
C GLN A 259 32.22 16.85 18.49
N PHE A 260 31.55 16.72 17.33
CA PHE A 260 31.75 17.58 16.18
C PHE A 260 30.92 18.87 16.36
N ASP A 261 31.58 19.97 16.68
CA ASP A 261 30.94 21.29 16.92
C ASP A 261 31.59 22.35 15.99
N VAL A 262 30.81 22.80 15.01
CA VAL A 262 31.25 23.80 14.02
C VAL A 262 31.77 25.08 14.66
N ASN A 263 31.27 25.45 15.87
CA ASN A 263 31.67 26.66 16.58
C ASN A 263 33.08 26.54 17.20
N ARG A 264 33.66 25.36 17.25
CA ARG A 264 34.99 25.10 17.79
C ARG A 264 36.06 24.91 16.72
N LEU A 265 35.66 24.87 15.45
CA LEU A 265 36.57 24.72 14.31
C LEU A 265 37.31 26.03 14.06
N ASP A 266 38.61 25.94 13.79
CA ASP A 266 39.39 27.08 13.31
C ASP A 266 39.15 27.33 11.81
N GLN A 267 39.82 28.33 11.24
CA GLN A 267 39.61 28.74 9.85
C GLN A 267 40.11 27.66 8.86
N ASP A 268 41.14 26.93 9.22
CA ASP A 268 41.69 25.86 8.37
C ASP A 268 40.76 24.63 8.39
N ASP A 269 40.28 24.25 9.55
CA ASP A 269 39.26 23.21 9.71
C ASP A 269 37.98 23.55 8.94
N LEU A 270 37.47 24.79 9.07
CA LEU A 270 36.30 25.25 8.33
C LEU A 270 36.48 25.14 6.81
N ASN A 271 37.67 25.50 6.31
CA ASN A 271 37.97 25.38 4.89
C ASN A 271 38.04 23.91 4.45
N TYR A 272 38.63 23.05 5.28
CA TYR A 272 38.68 21.61 5.02
C TYR A 272 37.29 20.99 4.97
N PHE A 273 36.44 21.23 5.98
CA PHE A 273 35.09 20.63 6.04
C PHE A 273 34.07 21.23 5.06
N LYS A 274 34.36 22.41 4.44
CA LYS A 274 33.51 22.87 3.32
C LYS A 274 33.46 21.90 2.17
N GLU A 275 34.50 21.14 1.93
CA GLU A 275 34.60 20.20 0.82
C GLU A 275 34.41 18.74 1.28
N ASN A 276 34.79 18.41 2.52
CA ASN A 276 34.89 17.04 2.99
C ASN A 276 33.83 16.62 3.99
N LEU A 277 32.99 17.55 4.51
CA LEU A 277 32.00 17.25 5.56
C LEU A 277 31.05 16.11 5.19
N MET A 278 30.53 16.12 3.95
CA MET A 278 29.54 15.14 3.51
C MET A 278 30.15 13.75 3.40
N ASP A 279 31.39 13.65 2.96
CA ASP A 279 32.03 12.35 2.75
C ASP A 279 32.62 11.79 4.06
N GLU A 280 33.12 12.63 4.94
CA GLU A 280 33.79 12.19 6.16
C GLU A 280 32.84 12.09 7.38
N MET A 281 31.95 13.06 7.56
CA MET A 281 31.07 13.12 8.73
C MET A 281 29.67 12.60 8.48
N LEU A 282 29.22 12.59 7.22
CA LEU A 282 27.87 12.18 6.79
C LEU A 282 27.94 11.20 5.61
N PRO A 283 28.72 10.10 5.71
CA PRO A 283 28.88 9.17 4.61
C PRO A 283 27.56 8.59 4.15
N GLN A 284 27.39 8.53 2.83
CA GLN A 284 26.17 8.04 2.19
C GLN A 284 26.42 6.71 1.49
N MET A 285 25.54 5.75 1.79
CA MET A 285 25.42 4.51 1.03
C MET A 285 24.22 4.60 0.09
N THR A 286 24.40 4.25 -1.18
CA THR A 286 23.29 4.11 -2.14
C THR A 286 23.25 2.70 -2.70
N ARG A 287 22.06 2.10 -2.75
CA ARG A 287 21.80 0.78 -3.35
C ARG A 287 20.68 0.84 -4.34
N SER A 288 20.92 0.29 -5.52
CA SER A 288 19.92 0.07 -6.56
C SER A 288 19.61 -1.42 -6.68
N PHE A 289 18.34 -1.75 -6.84
CA PHE A 289 17.87 -3.14 -6.89
C PHE A 289 17.33 -3.48 -8.28
N ALA A 290 17.63 -4.68 -8.73
CA ALA A 290 17.04 -5.24 -9.94
C ALA A 290 15.51 -5.26 -9.84
N SER A 291 14.84 -5.30 -11.00
CA SER A 291 13.40 -5.46 -11.05
C SER A 291 13.02 -6.82 -10.47
N VAL A 292 12.43 -6.81 -9.30
CA VAL A 292 11.84 -7.99 -8.67
C VAL A 292 10.33 -7.87 -8.82
N ASP A 293 9.67 -8.97 -9.12
CA ASP A 293 8.21 -9.00 -9.18
C ASP A 293 7.62 -9.06 -7.76
N ALA A 294 7.28 -7.90 -7.23
CA ALA A 294 6.76 -7.79 -5.88
C ALA A 294 5.43 -8.55 -5.69
N LEU A 295 4.60 -8.65 -6.75
CA LEU A 295 3.35 -9.42 -6.73
C LEU A 295 3.63 -10.93 -6.65
N GLU A 296 4.72 -11.39 -7.27
CA GLU A 296 5.16 -12.78 -7.14
C GLU A 296 5.66 -13.07 -5.73
N LEU A 297 6.47 -12.18 -5.15
CA LEU A 297 6.93 -12.32 -3.76
C LEU A 297 5.77 -12.35 -2.77
N GLU A 298 4.75 -11.53 -2.99
CA GLU A 298 3.52 -11.52 -2.21
C GLU A 298 2.77 -12.85 -2.30
N MET A 299 2.63 -13.43 -3.50
CA MET A 299 2.01 -14.73 -3.71
C MET A 299 2.81 -15.85 -3.02
N ARG A 300 4.13 -15.81 -3.11
CA ARG A 300 5.02 -16.75 -2.42
C ARG A 300 4.89 -16.68 -0.89
N ASP A 301 4.75 -15.47 -0.35
CA ASP A 301 4.53 -15.26 1.08
C ASP A 301 3.18 -15.82 1.52
N PHE A 302 2.13 -15.58 0.74
CA PHE A 302 0.80 -16.12 0.99
C PHE A 302 0.79 -17.65 1.03
N VAL A 303 1.34 -18.29 0.02
CA VAL A 303 1.43 -19.75 -0.05
C VAL A 303 2.27 -20.33 1.09
N ARG A 304 3.41 -19.71 1.40
CA ARG A 304 4.23 -20.12 2.56
C ARG A 304 3.47 -20.03 3.86
N SER A 305 2.67 -18.98 4.05
CA SER A 305 1.84 -18.81 5.24
C SER A 305 0.80 -19.90 5.38
N ILE A 306 0.15 -20.29 4.27
CA ILE A 306 -0.80 -21.42 4.26
C ILE A 306 -0.10 -22.72 4.66
N VAL A 307 1.03 -23.04 4.03
CA VAL A 307 1.75 -24.32 4.26
C VAL A 307 2.33 -24.41 5.67
N SER A 308 2.85 -23.29 6.19
CA SER A 308 3.56 -23.29 7.48
C SER A 308 2.66 -22.95 8.67
N GLY A 309 1.45 -22.43 8.44
CA GLY A 309 0.57 -21.89 9.50
C GLY A 309 1.09 -20.58 10.14
N ARG A 310 2.14 -19.97 9.58
CA ARG A 310 2.69 -18.71 10.12
C ARG A 310 1.94 -17.50 9.55
N ALA A 311 1.94 -16.42 10.31
CA ALA A 311 1.37 -15.17 9.84
C ALA A 311 2.10 -14.67 8.57
N PRO A 312 1.37 -14.13 7.57
CA PRO A 312 1.96 -13.53 6.40
C PRO A 312 2.66 -12.20 6.74
N ARG A 313 3.54 -11.73 5.84
CA ARG A 313 4.23 -10.44 6.00
C ARG A 313 3.25 -9.28 6.14
N VAL A 314 2.14 -9.31 5.40
CA VAL A 314 1.06 -8.32 5.48
C VAL A 314 -0.20 -8.99 6.01
N THR A 315 -0.38 -8.96 7.31
CA THR A 315 -1.53 -9.59 7.97
C THR A 315 -2.84 -8.82 7.72
N GLY A 316 -3.97 -9.50 7.89
CA GLY A 316 -5.28 -8.82 7.92
C GLY A 316 -5.34 -7.68 8.93
N GLN A 317 -4.66 -7.84 10.10
CA GLN A 317 -4.60 -6.77 11.12
C GLN A 317 -3.87 -5.54 10.59
N ALA A 318 -2.70 -5.71 9.94
CA ALA A 318 -1.96 -4.59 9.34
C ALA A 318 -2.81 -3.82 8.30
N GLY A 319 -3.54 -4.55 7.43
CA GLY A 319 -4.46 -3.92 6.50
C GLY A 319 -5.62 -3.19 7.19
N ALA A 320 -6.15 -3.74 8.30
CA ALA A 320 -7.18 -3.08 9.08
C ALA A 320 -6.67 -1.80 9.76
N ASP A 321 -5.46 -1.83 10.34
CA ASP A 321 -4.84 -0.66 10.96
C ASP A 321 -4.63 0.47 9.93
N ALA A 322 -4.21 0.14 8.72
CA ALA A 322 -4.10 1.12 7.62
C ALA A 322 -5.45 1.75 7.25
N VAL A 323 -6.54 0.96 7.21
CA VAL A 323 -7.90 1.48 6.96
C VAL A 323 -8.37 2.38 8.10
N VAL A 324 -8.10 2.04 9.37
CA VAL A 324 -8.44 2.89 10.53
C VAL A 324 -7.78 4.26 10.41
N VAL A 325 -6.50 4.31 10.03
CA VAL A 325 -5.79 5.60 9.83
C VAL A 325 -6.34 6.34 8.62
N ALA A 326 -6.62 5.66 7.53
CA ALA A 326 -7.24 6.27 6.34
C ALA A 326 -8.61 6.88 6.67
N GLU A 327 -9.45 6.22 7.49
CA GLU A 327 -10.71 6.79 7.99
C GLU A 327 -10.49 8.05 8.83
N LYS A 328 -9.50 8.07 9.73
CA LYS A 328 -9.15 9.27 10.53
C LYS A 328 -8.76 10.43 9.61
N ILE A 329 -7.98 10.18 8.56
CA ILE A 329 -7.59 11.15 7.54
C ILE A 329 -8.83 11.71 6.82
N ILE A 330 -9.68 10.84 6.27
CA ILE A 330 -10.92 11.22 5.57
C ILE A 330 -11.84 12.05 6.48
N ASN A 331 -11.97 11.66 7.74
CA ASN A 331 -12.77 12.38 8.72
C ASN A 331 -12.17 13.77 9.06
N SER A 332 -10.84 13.88 9.11
CA SER A 332 -10.16 15.17 9.29
C SER A 332 -10.40 16.09 8.09
N ILE A 333 -10.25 15.58 6.85
CA ILE A 333 -10.57 16.33 5.62
C ILE A 333 -12.01 16.87 5.64
N LYS A 334 -12.99 16.01 5.97
CA LYS A 334 -14.40 16.41 6.05
C LYS A 334 -14.67 17.51 7.10
N ARG A 335 -13.98 17.46 8.24
CA ARG A 335 -14.08 18.52 9.26
C ARG A 335 -13.54 19.84 8.73
N ASN A 336 -12.37 19.82 8.10
CA ASN A 336 -11.71 21.02 7.59
C ASN A 336 -12.46 21.63 6.40
N GLN A 337 -13.01 20.82 5.50
CA GLN A 337 -13.84 21.29 4.38
C GLN A 337 -15.12 22.00 4.85
N ARG A 338 -15.79 21.55 5.92
CA ARG A 338 -16.96 22.23 6.47
C ARG A 338 -16.67 23.66 6.93
N VAL A 339 -15.44 23.94 7.33
CA VAL A 339 -15.01 25.30 7.70
C VAL A 339 -14.84 26.17 6.45
N LEU A 340 -14.31 25.61 5.35
CA LEU A 340 -14.06 26.33 4.09
C LEU A 340 -15.35 26.59 3.29
N HIS A 341 -16.29 25.64 3.24
CA HIS A 341 -17.54 25.75 2.48
C HIS A 341 -18.60 26.69 3.08
N ARG A 342 -18.41 27.21 4.27
CA ARG A 342 -19.33 28.23 4.84
C ARG A 342 -19.41 29.53 4.02
N PHE A 343 -18.51 29.72 3.04
CA PHE A 343 -18.36 30.98 2.29
C PHE A 343 -18.39 30.83 0.75
N ALA A 344 -18.59 29.64 0.22
CA ALA A 344 -18.62 29.40 -1.23
C ALA A 344 -20.04 29.12 -1.74
N PRO A 345 -20.52 29.76 -2.84
CA PRO A 345 -21.75 29.38 -3.51
C PRO A 345 -21.62 27.98 -4.10
N ALA A 346 -22.74 27.26 -4.22
CA ALA A 346 -22.77 25.94 -4.86
C ALA A 346 -22.28 26.06 -6.31
N PRO A 347 -21.33 25.22 -6.76
CA PRO A 347 -20.81 25.29 -8.12
C PRO A 347 -21.88 24.85 -9.13
N GLU A 348 -21.93 25.54 -10.28
CA GLU A 348 -22.69 25.05 -11.43
C GLU A 348 -22.06 23.76 -11.97
N ILE A 349 -22.90 22.78 -12.34
CA ILE A 349 -22.43 21.51 -12.89
C ILE A 349 -21.95 21.73 -14.32
N PHE A 350 -20.64 21.60 -14.53
CA PHE A 350 -20.01 21.62 -15.86
C PHE A 350 -20.45 20.41 -16.68
N ARG A 351 -20.93 20.65 -17.90
CA ARG A 351 -21.28 19.61 -18.88
C ARG A 351 -20.26 19.56 -20.02
N ILE A 352 -19.91 18.36 -20.44
CA ILE A 352 -18.95 18.14 -21.54
C ILE A 352 -19.40 18.83 -22.86
N GLU A 353 -20.73 18.99 -23.04
CA GLU A 353 -21.33 19.68 -24.15
C GLU A 353 -20.99 21.19 -24.20
N ASP A 354 -20.81 21.80 -23.03
CA ASP A 354 -20.46 23.23 -22.90
C ASP A 354 -18.98 23.46 -23.27
N TYR A 355 -18.12 22.51 -22.96
CA TYR A 355 -16.71 22.54 -23.36
C TYR A 355 -16.54 22.41 -24.87
N ARG A 356 -17.28 21.52 -25.54
CA ARG A 356 -17.21 21.30 -26.97
C ARG A 356 -17.75 22.49 -27.81
N LYS A 357 -18.52 23.39 -27.19
CA LYS A 357 -19.01 24.63 -27.81
C LYS A 357 -18.05 25.81 -27.66
N ALA A 358 -17.12 25.72 -26.66
CA ALA A 358 -16.18 26.78 -26.33
C ALA A 358 -14.79 26.61 -27.00
N VAL A 359 -14.53 25.46 -27.62
CA VAL A 359 -13.33 25.10 -28.39
C VAL A 359 -13.73 24.96 -29.87
#